data_5548bda28998d5eefe6196db9f74a20a
#
_entry.id   5548bda28998d5eefe6196db9f74a20a
#
_cell.length_a   1.000
_cell.length_b   1.000
_cell.length_c   1.000
_cell.angle_alpha   90.00
_cell.angle_beta   90.00
_cell.angle_gamma   90.00
#
_symmetry.space_group_name_H-M   'P 1'
#
loop_
_entity.id
_entity.type
_entity.pdbx_description
1 polymer ?
#
loop_
_entity_poly.entity_id
_entity_poly.type
_entity_poly.pdbx_seq_one_letter_code
_entity_poly.pdbx_strand_id
1 'polypeptide(L)'
;MTMLQSLNANRTSVWLNRLKKYHAVIEESHPACVEGKLTRMVGLTMEAMGCQAPIGARCRIVDPGGNEIEAEVVGFSGDKLYLMPTGELRGIVPNSRVIPTNQVYQAPVGDSLLGRVIDGAGEPLDGKGPLKTTETVSIHGKTINPLSRHPICEPLDVGVRAINSLLTVGRGQRMGLFAGSGVGKSVLLGMMTRFTEADVIVVGLIGERGREVKEFIQNILGEEGMSRSVVVAAPADATPVLRMQGAALATSIAEYFRDQGKNVLLLMDSLTRYAQAQREIALAIGEPPATRGYPPSVFAKLPQLVERAGNGDVGGGSITAFYTVLTEGDDQQDPIADSARAILDGHIVLSRQIAESGRYPAIDIEASISRVMTEVVDQDHLKATHRFKQMYSTFQQARDLVSVGAYSAGSDPKIDEAIRMYPQITEFLQQGINEPENYANSHELLMALMQTPQAAVTK
;
A
#
# COMPACT_ATOMS: atom_id res chain seq x y z
N MET A 1 -61.98 39.09 11.46
CA MET A 1 -60.88 38.16 11.63
C MET A 1 -59.73 38.33 10.60
N THR A 2 -59.80 39.29 9.69
CA THR A 2 -58.89 39.43 8.54
C THR A 2 -57.76 40.48 8.70
N MET A 3 -57.91 41.48 9.57
CA MET A 3 -56.91 42.55 9.71
C MET A 3 -55.75 42.23 10.64
N LEU A 4 -55.99 41.44 11.67
CA LEU A 4 -54.94 40.95 12.61
C LEU A 4 -54.05 39.87 12.01
N GLN A 5 -54.57 39.03 11.09
CA GLN A 5 -53.79 38.01 10.38
C GLN A 5 -52.83 38.61 9.34
N SER A 6 -53.26 39.68 8.64
CA SER A 6 -52.40 40.39 7.69
C SER A 6 -51.28 41.18 8.36
N LEU A 7 -51.51 41.75 9.53
CA LEU A 7 -50.49 42.46 10.32
C LEU A 7 -49.44 41.49 10.89
N ASN A 8 -49.83 40.27 11.32
CA ASN A 8 -48.89 39.25 11.78
C ASN A 8 -48.06 38.66 10.64
N ALA A 9 -48.64 38.39 9.47
CA ALA A 9 -47.91 37.92 8.29
C ALA A 9 -46.88 38.95 7.83
N ASN A 10 -47.19 40.23 7.90
CA ASN A 10 -46.25 41.28 7.51
C ASN A 10 -45.08 41.44 8.51
N ARG A 11 -45.38 41.31 9.79
CA ARG A 11 -44.31 41.27 10.85
C ARG A 11 -43.41 40.07 10.71
N THR A 12 -43.95 38.89 10.45
CA THR A 12 -43.20 37.64 10.26
C THR A 12 -42.28 37.75 9.05
N SER A 13 -42.74 38.30 7.93
CA SER A 13 -41.92 38.50 6.73
C SER A 13 -40.75 39.47 6.94
N VAL A 14 -40.99 40.56 7.68
CA VAL A 14 -39.95 41.53 8.03
C VAL A 14 -38.87 40.91 8.92
N TRP A 15 -39.28 40.10 9.92
CA TRP A 15 -38.35 39.42 10.79
C TRP A 15 -37.57 38.31 10.05
N LEU A 16 -38.23 37.56 9.17
CA LEU A 16 -37.59 36.55 8.31
C LEU A 16 -36.52 37.18 7.41
N ASN A 17 -36.81 38.31 6.80
CA ASN A 17 -35.83 39.01 5.97
C ASN A 17 -34.65 39.58 6.79
N ARG A 18 -34.91 40.08 8.01
CA ARG A 18 -33.84 40.49 8.91
C ARG A 18 -32.98 39.32 9.33
N LEU A 19 -33.55 38.15 9.73
CA LEU A 19 -32.85 36.97 10.09
C LEU A 19 -32.00 36.41 8.93
N LYS A 20 -32.55 36.40 7.71
CA LYS A 20 -31.78 36.02 6.50
C LYS A 20 -30.59 36.94 6.28
N LYS A 21 -30.73 38.23 6.50
CA LYS A 21 -29.66 39.21 6.38
C LYS A 21 -28.55 38.96 7.45
N TYR A 22 -28.95 38.69 8.70
CA TYR A 22 -27.98 38.37 9.77
C TYR A 22 -27.35 37.01 9.56
N HIS A 23 -28.07 36.00 9.04
CA HIS A 23 -27.55 34.71 8.67
C HIS A 23 -26.46 34.83 7.59
N ALA A 24 -26.70 35.59 6.54
CA ALA A 24 -25.71 35.88 5.52
C ALA A 24 -24.45 36.58 6.10
N VAL A 25 -24.63 37.56 7.00
CA VAL A 25 -23.47 38.22 7.67
C VAL A 25 -22.69 37.27 8.58
N ILE A 26 -23.38 36.33 9.23
CA ILE A 26 -22.70 35.30 10.06
C ILE A 26 -21.99 34.29 9.19
N GLU A 27 -22.57 33.88 8.07
CA GLU A 27 -21.92 32.99 7.10
C GLU A 27 -20.70 33.64 6.43
N GLU A 28 -20.75 34.97 6.18
CA GLU A 28 -19.62 35.74 5.66
C GLU A 28 -18.60 36.11 6.75
N SER A 29 -18.93 35.99 8.04
CA SER A 29 -18.00 36.30 9.11
C SER A 29 -16.97 35.18 9.24
N HIS A 30 -15.76 35.43 8.81
CA HIS A 30 -14.63 34.53 9.08
C HIS A 30 -14.36 34.55 10.57
N PRO A 31 -14.39 33.41 11.27
CA PRO A 31 -14.05 33.35 12.68
C PRO A 31 -12.62 33.92 12.87
N ALA A 32 -12.41 34.70 13.91
CA ALA A 32 -11.09 35.23 14.23
C ALA A 32 -10.10 34.05 14.35
N CYS A 33 -9.14 33.98 13.43
CA CYS A 33 -8.11 32.97 13.46
C CYS A 33 -6.91 33.51 14.23
N VAL A 34 -6.45 32.78 15.25
CA VAL A 34 -5.22 33.11 15.97
C VAL A 34 -4.04 32.67 15.13
N GLU A 35 -3.30 33.64 14.60
CA GLU A 35 -2.11 33.38 13.79
C GLU A 35 -0.86 33.25 14.67
N GLY A 36 0.00 32.32 14.28
CA GLY A 36 1.33 32.17 14.86
C GLY A 36 2.41 32.83 14.04
N LYS A 37 3.63 32.75 14.55
CA LYS A 37 4.85 33.18 13.87
C LYS A 37 5.83 32.04 13.77
N LEU A 38 6.46 31.92 12.61
CA LEU A 38 7.57 30.99 12.38
C LEU A 38 8.81 31.51 13.13
N THR A 39 9.28 30.75 14.12
CA THR A 39 10.38 31.17 15.00
C THR A 39 11.71 30.50 14.64
N ARG A 40 11.66 29.30 14.08
CA ARG A 40 12.86 28.51 13.74
C ARG A 40 12.55 27.55 12.59
N MET A 41 13.58 27.29 11.79
CA MET A 41 13.55 26.25 10.76
C MET A 41 14.88 25.49 10.77
N VAL A 42 14.82 24.15 10.78
CA VAL A 42 15.98 23.26 10.69
C VAL A 42 15.65 22.11 9.76
N GLY A 43 16.38 22.00 8.66
CA GLY A 43 16.05 21.04 7.60
C GLY A 43 14.64 21.27 7.08
N LEU A 44 13.78 20.25 7.16
CA LEU A 44 12.36 20.32 6.77
C LEU A 44 11.42 20.67 7.93
N THR A 45 11.94 20.80 9.16
CA THR A 45 11.10 21.08 10.34
C THR A 45 11.06 22.56 10.63
N MET A 46 9.86 23.07 10.82
CA MET A 46 9.57 24.46 11.16
C MET A 46 8.94 24.52 12.55
N GLU A 47 9.41 25.47 13.39
CA GLU A 47 8.82 25.74 14.70
C GLU A 47 7.97 27.01 14.61
N ALA A 48 6.71 26.92 15.02
CA ALA A 48 5.80 28.06 15.14
C ALA A 48 5.36 28.28 16.58
N MET A 49 5.09 29.51 16.95
CA MET A 49 4.55 29.93 18.26
C MET A 49 3.41 30.90 18.08
N GLY A 50 2.52 30.98 19.07
CA GLY A 50 1.41 31.93 19.13
C GLY A 50 0.12 31.45 18.48
N CYS A 51 0.08 30.25 17.89
CA CYS A 51 -1.14 29.60 17.44
C CYS A 51 -1.23 28.18 17.97
N GLN A 52 -2.42 27.59 17.89
CA GLN A 52 -2.69 26.20 18.29
C GLN A 52 -3.36 25.46 17.13
N ALA A 53 -2.93 24.23 16.89
CA ALA A 53 -3.54 23.33 15.93
C ALA A 53 -3.29 21.87 16.31
N PRO A 54 -4.22 20.95 16.07
CA PRO A 54 -4.02 19.54 16.37
C PRO A 54 -2.99 18.92 15.41
N ILE A 55 -2.36 17.80 15.82
CA ILE A 55 -1.48 17.02 14.96
C ILE A 55 -2.27 16.54 13.73
N GLY A 56 -1.65 16.64 12.54
CA GLY A 56 -2.30 16.35 11.26
C GLY A 56 -3.11 17.52 10.67
N ALA A 57 -3.25 18.64 11.38
CA ALA A 57 -3.91 19.82 10.83
C ALA A 57 -3.03 20.54 9.81
N ARG A 58 -3.65 21.09 8.78
CA ARG A 58 -3.00 21.94 7.77
C ARG A 58 -2.84 23.36 8.28
N CYS A 59 -1.69 23.93 8.01
CA CYS A 59 -1.38 25.33 8.25
C CYS A 59 -0.89 25.98 6.95
N ARG A 60 -1.25 27.24 6.72
CA ARG A 60 -0.65 28.07 5.66
C ARG A 60 0.43 28.93 6.29
N ILE A 61 1.62 28.93 5.69
CA ILE A 61 2.73 29.79 6.06
C ILE A 61 2.81 30.87 5.01
N VAL A 62 2.62 32.12 5.44
CA VAL A 62 2.58 33.28 4.56
C VAL A 62 3.81 34.14 4.84
N ASP A 63 4.63 34.34 3.81
CA ASP A 63 5.77 35.23 3.89
C ASP A 63 5.36 36.73 3.79
N PRO A 64 6.23 37.69 4.09
CA PRO A 64 5.92 39.10 3.91
C PRO A 64 5.65 39.52 2.47
N GLY A 65 6.05 38.73 1.48
CA GLY A 65 5.79 38.91 0.06
C GLY A 65 4.42 38.44 -0.38
N GLY A 66 3.68 37.72 0.51
CA GLY A 66 2.37 37.14 0.22
C GLY A 66 2.43 35.75 -0.43
N ASN A 67 3.60 35.11 -0.53
CA ASN A 67 3.70 33.72 -0.96
C ASN A 67 3.20 32.79 0.14
N GLU A 68 2.40 31.81 -0.25
CA GLU A 68 1.81 30.82 0.66
C GLU A 68 2.46 29.45 0.47
N ILE A 69 2.82 28.81 1.58
CA ILE A 69 3.29 27.42 1.61
C ILE A 69 2.41 26.63 2.56
N GLU A 70 1.96 25.48 2.11
CA GLU A 70 1.21 24.56 2.97
C GLU A 70 2.15 23.70 3.79
N ALA A 71 1.77 23.49 5.06
CA ALA A 71 2.48 22.64 5.99
C ALA A 71 1.49 21.87 6.87
N GLU A 72 1.92 20.70 7.35
CA GLU A 72 1.18 19.89 8.30
C GLU A 72 1.81 19.97 9.70
N VAL A 73 0.97 19.98 10.72
CA VAL A 73 1.41 19.87 12.12
C VAL A 73 1.83 18.45 12.41
N VAL A 74 3.11 18.21 12.63
CA VAL A 74 3.68 16.88 12.90
C VAL A 74 3.91 16.60 14.39
N GLY A 75 3.85 17.65 15.24
CA GLY A 75 4.02 17.52 16.67
C GLY A 75 3.98 18.87 17.39
N PHE A 76 4.14 18.84 18.70
CA PHE A 76 4.24 20.04 19.53
C PHE A 76 5.11 19.78 20.78
N SER A 77 5.68 20.84 21.34
CA SER A 77 6.39 20.79 22.63
C SER A 77 6.20 22.12 23.36
N GLY A 78 5.51 22.10 24.50
CA GLY A 78 5.07 23.31 25.20
C GLY A 78 4.20 24.16 24.28
N ASP A 79 4.57 25.44 24.08
CA ASP A 79 3.85 26.39 23.24
C ASP A 79 4.31 26.37 21.75
N LYS A 80 5.20 25.45 21.39
CA LYS A 80 5.75 25.33 20.04
C LYS A 80 5.03 24.26 19.25
N LEU A 81 4.59 24.60 18.03
CA LEU A 81 4.15 23.64 17.04
C LEU A 81 5.31 23.28 16.12
N TYR A 82 5.43 22.00 15.80
CA TYR A 82 6.32 21.50 14.76
C TYR A 82 5.53 21.27 13.49
N LEU A 83 5.99 21.92 12.41
CA LEU A 83 5.36 21.89 11.09
C LEU A 83 6.33 21.28 10.09
N MET A 84 5.82 20.52 9.14
CA MET A 84 6.56 20.08 7.96
C MET A 84 5.83 20.51 6.68
N PRO A 85 6.56 20.98 5.64
CA PRO A 85 5.95 21.42 4.40
C PRO A 85 5.38 20.22 3.62
N THR A 86 4.27 20.44 2.94
CA THR A 86 3.73 19.53 1.93
C THR A 86 4.18 19.89 0.51
N GLY A 87 4.81 21.07 0.32
CA GLY A 87 5.34 21.56 -0.94
C GLY A 87 6.80 22.02 -0.85
N GLU A 88 7.27 22.71 -1.90
CA GLU A 88 8.63 23.28 -1.95
C GLU A 88 8.81 24.41 -0.94
N LEU A 89 9.95 24.39 -0.25
CA LEU A 89 10.37 25.40 0.72
C LEU A 89 11.11 26.57 0.03
N ARG A 90 10.43 27.42 -0.69
CA ARG A 90 11.04 28.61 -1.29
C ARG A 90 10.41 29.88 -0.73
N GLY A 91 11.25 30.85 -0.37
CA GLY A 91 10.80 32.20 0.05
C GLY A 91 10.42 32.34 1.53
N ILE A 92 10.50 31.29 2.35
CA ILE A 92 10.22 31.39 3.80
C ILE A 92 11.28 32.24 4.49
N VAL A 93 10.83 33.20 5.29
CA VAL A 93 11.68 34.04 6.12
C VAL A 93 11.32 33.94 7.60
N PRO A 94 12.22 34.29 8.52
CA PRO A 94 11.89 34.37 9.95
C PRO A 94 10.70 35.30 10.19
N ASN A 95 9.83 34.91 11.13
CA ASN A 95 8.59 35.62 11.48
C ASN A 95 7.49 35.57 10.39
N SER A 96 7.57 34.71 9.38
CA SER A 96 6.45 34.42 8.49
C SER A 96 5.22 34.03 9.31
N ARG A 97 4.03 34.44 8.86
CA ARG A 97 2.76 34.17 9.54
C ARG A 97 2.39 32.71 9.37
N VAL A 98 1.95 32.08 10.44
CA VAL A 98 1.44 30.68 10.43
C VAL A 98 -0.04 30.73 10.73
N ILE A 99 -0.87 30.32 9.76
CA ILE A 99 -2.32 30.39 9.80
C ILE A 99 -2.86 28.96 9.86
N PRO A 100 -3.36 28.49 11.03
CA PRO A 100 -4.06 27.21 11.12
C PRO A 100 -5.34 27.25 10.32
N THR A 101 -5.55 26.25 9.47
CA THR A 101 -6.78 26.16 8.66
C THR A 101 -7.91 25.41 9.37
N ASN A 102 -7.60 24.73 10.50
CA ASN A 102 -8.49 23.79 11.20
C ASN A 102 -9.04 22.66 10.31
N GLN A 103 -8.44 22.45 9.16
CA GLN A 103 -8.81 21.38 8.25
C GLN A 103 -7.78 20.25 8.37
N VAL A 104 -8.30 19.03 8.44
CA VAL A 104 -7.50 17.81 8.28
C VAL A 104 -7.54 17.42 6.81
N TYR A 105 -6.48 16.79 6.35
CA TYR A 105 -6.42 16.31 5.00
C TYR A 105 -7.55 15.30 4.71
N GLN A 106 -8.26 15.49 3.59
CA GLN A 106 -9.34 14.64 3.12
C GLN A 106 -8.92 13.94 1.82
N ALA A 107 -9.16 12.66 1.73
CA ALA A 107 -8.90 11.87 0.53
C ALA A 107 -10.03 12.09 -0.49
N PRO A 108 -9.75 12.57 -1.72
CA PRO A 108 -10.74 12.55 -2.78
C PRO A 108 -11.05 11.10 -3.16
N VAL A 109 -12.33 10.76 -3.34
CA VAL A 109 -12.79 9.41 -3.68
C VAL A 109 -13.88 9.46 -4.75
N GLY A 110 -14.10 8.35 -5.44
CA GLY A 110 -15.13 8.20 -6.46
C GLY A 110 -14.65 7.44 -7.69
N ASP A 111 -15.59 6.94 -8.50
CA ASP A 111 -15.29 6.20 -9.74
C ASP A 111 -14.52 7.06 -10.77
N SER A 112 -14.63 8.39 -10.67
CA SER A 112 -13.88 9.32 -11.53
C SER A 112 -12.37 9.31 -11.31
N LEU A 113 -11.88 8.62 -10.26
CA LEU A 113 -10.46 8.37 -10.03
C LEU A 113 -9.92 7.21 -10.85
N LEU A 114 -10.76 6.32 -11.38
CA LEU A 114 -10.30 5.22 -12.23
C LEU A 114 -9.61 5.78 -13.49
N GLY A 115 -8.45 5.26 -13.79
CA GLY A 115 -7.60 5.74 -14.88
C GLY A 115 -6.78 6.99 -14.55
N ARG A 116 -6.79 7.48 -13.30
CA ARG A 116 -6.08 8.69 -12.89
C ARG A 116 -4.79 8.36 -12.13
N VAL A 117 -3.85 9.29 -12.26
CA VAL A 117 -2.60 9.32 -11.48
C VAL A 117 -2.61 10.60 -10.67
N ILE A 118 -2.50 10.48 -9.35
CA ILE A 118 -2.51 11.59 -8.40
C ILE A 118 -1.26 11.55 -7.51
N ASP A 119 -0.90 12.67 -6.94
CA ASP A 119 0.22 12.75 -5.98
C ASP A 119 -0.21 12.38 -4.54
N GLY A 120 0.73 12.49 -3.58
CA GLY A 120 0.46 12.25 -2.17
C GLY A 120 -0.51 13.24 -1.52
N ALA A 121 -0.73 14.40 -2.14
CA ALA A 121 -1.71 15.41 -1.75
C ALA A 121 -3.05 15.27 -2.50
N GLY A 122 -3.22 14.24 -3.36
CA GLY A 122 -4.43 14.04 -4.14
C GLY A 122 -4.55 14.94 -5.37
N GLU A 123 -3.49 15.65 -5.75
CA GLU A 123 -3.48 16.49 -6.94
C GLU A 123 -3.15 15.65 -8.20
N PRO A 124 -3.78 15.95 -9.36
CA PRO A 124 -3.57 15.17 -10.58
C PRO A 124 -2.17 15.36 -11.17
N LEU A 125 -1.48 14.25 -11.47
CA LEU A 125 -0.15 14.23 -12.14
C LEU A 125 -0.23 13.85 -13.62
N ASP A 126 -1.37 13.35 -14.10
CA ASP A 126 -1.55 12.73 -15.42
C ASP A 126 -1.82 13.72 -16.57
N GLY A 127 -1.90 15.00 -16.29
CA GLY A 127 -2.24 16.03 -17.29
C GLY A 127 -3.67 15.98 -17.83
N LYS A 128 -4.54 15.11 -17.27
CA LYS A 128 -5.94 14.96 -17.72
C LYS A 128 -6.90 16.00 -17.12
N GLY A 129 -6.36 17.08 -16.55
CA GLY A 129 -7.13 18.13 -15.90
C GLY A 129 -7.59 17.79 -14.47
N PRO A 130 -8.38 18.68 -13.82
CA PRO A 130 -8.79 18.52 -12.43
C PRO A 130 -9.61 17.25 -12.21
N LEU A 131 -9.58 16.75 -10.98
CA LEU A 131 -10.40 15.61 -10.58
C LEU A 131 -11.88 16.03 -10.58
N LYS A 132 -12.74 15.15 -11.10
CA LYS A 132 -14.20 15.39 -11.16
C LYS A 132 -14.93 14.75 -9.97
N THR A 133 -14.23 14.51 -8.87
CA THR A 133 -14.85 13.97 -7.66
C THR A 133 -15.37 15.08 -6.77
N THR A 134 -16.56 14.89 -6.19
CA THR A 134 -17.18 15.78 -5.20
C THR A 134 -17.18 15.13 -3.80
N GLU A 135 -16.80 13.85 -3.72
CA GLU A 135 -16.78 13.09 -2.48
C GLU A 135 -15.39 13.08 -1.88
N THR A 136 -15.33 13.20 -0.56
CA THR A 136 -14.09 13.10 0.20
C THR A 136 -14.31 12.24 1.44
N VAL A 137 -13.27 11.52 1.85
CA VAL A 137 -13.25 10.73 3.09
C VAL A 137 -12.04 11.09 3.93
N SER A 138 -12.10 10.81 5.24
CA SER A 138 -10.94 11.01 6.10
C SER A 138 -9.77 10.14 5.68
N ILE A 139 -8.58 10.71 5.55
CA ILE A 139 -7.36 9.97 5.23
C ILE A 139 -6.97 8.96 6.33
N HIS A 140 -7.47 9.14 7.55
CA HIS A 140 -7.18 8.24 8.67
C HIS A 140 -8.04 6.96 8.65
N GLY A 141 -9.01 6.86 7.72
CA GLY A 141 -9.93 5.73 7.60
C GLY A 141 -10.90 5.61 8.79
N LYS A 142 -11.68 4.54 8.77
CA LYS A 142 -12.55 4.15 9.87
C LYS A 142 -12.07 2.82 10.43
N THR A 143 -11.97 2.71 11.75
CA THR A 143 -11.67 1.44 12.41
C THR A 143 -12.85 0.49 12.25
N ILE A 144 -12.66 -0.64 11.59
CA ILE A 144 -13.64 -1.72 11.48
C ILE A 144 -13.52 -2.58 12.73
N ASN A 145 -14.65 -2.95 13.34
CA ASN A 145 -14.65 -3.91 14.44
C ASN A 145 -14.11 -5.27 13.94
N PRO A 146 -13.04 -5.83 14.52
CA PRO A 146 -12.47 -7.10 14.06
C PRO A 146 -13.48 -8.26 14.04
N LEU A 147 -14.49 -8.23 14.91
CA LEU A 147 -15.52 -9.27 14.99
C LEU A 147 -16.61 -9.16 13.91
N SER A 148 -16.71 -8.01 13.23
CA SER A 148 -17.64 -7.80 12.11
C SER A 148 -17.01 -8.09 10.75
N ARG A 149 -15.69 -8.24 10.68
CA ARG A 149 -14.99 -8.57 9.44
C ARG A 149 -15.35 -9.97 8.94
N HIS A 150 -15.63 -10.08 7.65
CA HIS A 150 -15.80 -11.40 7.02
C HIS A 150 -14.47 -12.19 7.07
N PRO A 151 -14.50 -13.50 7.40
CA PRO A 151 -13.29 -14.33 7.35
C PRO A 151 -12.76 -14.47 5.93
N ILE A 152 -11.46 -14.75 5.79
CA ILE A 152 -10.83 -15.05 4.51
C ILE A 152 -11.13 -16.53 4.19
N CYS A 153 -11.97 -16.79 3.17
CA CYS A 153 -12.40 -18.14 2.81
C CYS A 153 -12.40 -18.43 1.30
N GLU A 154 -12.09 -17.41 0.47
CA GLU A 154 -12.06 -17.54 -0.98
C GLU A 154 -10.67 -17.21 -1.51
N PRO A 155 -10.13 -18.00 -2.48
CA PRO A 155 -8.88 -17.65 -3.14
C PRO A 155 -9.07 -16.42 -4.03
N LEU A 156 -7.99 -15.64 -4.20
CA LEU A 156 -7.89 -14.58 -5.19
C LEU A 156 -6.93 -15.02 -6.30
N ASP A 157 -7.41 -15.00 -7.52
CA ASP A 157 -6.55 -15.17 -8.69
C ASP A 157 -5.70 -13.92 -8.91
N VAL A 158 -4.39 -14.09 -8.85
CA VAL A 158 -3.41 -13.03 -9.10
C VAL A 158 -2.67 -13.19 -10.43
N GLY A 159 -3.06 -14.18 -11.25
CA GLY A 159 -2.51 -14.41 -12.57
C GLY A 159 -1.10 -14.98 -12.62
N VAL A 160 -0.55 -15.42 -11.49
CA VAL A 160 0.82 -15.96 -11.38
C VAL A 160 0.77 -17.38 -10.87
N ARG A 161 1.14 -18.35 -11.72
CA ARG A 161 1.06 -19.80 -11.46
C ARG A 161 1.66 -20.20 -10.11
N ALA A 162 2.89 -19.78 -9.85
CA ALA A 162 3.58 -20.14 -8.60
C ALA A 162 2.87 -19.58 -7.36
N ILE A 163 2.21 -18.43 -7.46
CA ILE A 163 1.44 -17.83 -6.35
C ILE A 163 0.10 -18.56 -6.22
N ASN A 164 -0.64 -18.67 -7.33
CA ASN A 164 -1.97 -19.30 -7.35
C ASN A 164 -1.95 -20.73 -6.81
N SER A 165 -0.89 -21.52 -7.11
CA SER A 165 -0.81 -22.93 -6.77
C SER A 165 -0.04 -23.24 -5.48
N LEU A 166 1.06 -22.52 -5.17
CA LEU A 166 1.97 -22.87 -4.07
C LEU A 166 1.93 -21.91 -2.88
N LEU A 167 1.36 -20.71 -3.09
CA LEU A 167 1.29 -19.62 -2.14
C LEU A 167 -0.08 -18.96 -2.20
N THR A 168 -1.13 -19.74 -2.45
CA THR A 168 -2.49 -19.23 -2.72
C THR A 168 -2.88 -18.11 -1.78
N VAL A 169 -3.26 -16.99 -2.38
CA VAL A 169 -3.66 -15.77 -1.67
C VAL A 169 -5.18 -15.78 -1.50
N GLY A 170 -5.65 -15.45 -0.30
CA GLY A 170 -7.10 -15.30 -0.05
C GLY A 170 -7.57 -13.87 -0.28
N ARG A 171 -8.84 -13.71 -0.65
CA ARG A 171 -9.50 -12.39 -0.76
C ARG A 171 -9.53 -11.71 0.60
N GLY A 172 -8.95 -10.51 0.68
CA GLY A 172 -8.77 -9.77 1.92
C GLY A 172 -7.47 -10.11 2.68
N GLN A 173 -6.56 -10.91 2.12
CA GLN A 173 -5.28 -11.21 2.72
C GLN A 173 -4.27 -10.06 2.54
N ARG A 174 -3.40 -9.88 3.53
CA ARG A 174 -2.30 -8.91 3.53
C ARG A 174 -0.98 -9.64 3.34
N MET A 175 -0.40 -9.53 2.15
CA MET A 175 0.83 -10.22 1.76
C MET A 175 2.02 -9.25 1.72
N GLY A 176 3.17 -9.72 2.19
CA GLY A 176 4.45 -9.04 2.00
C GLY A 176 5.13 -9.52 0.72
N LEU A 177 5.69 -8.60 -0.07
CA LEU A 177 6.59 -8.93 -1.17
C LEU A 177 7.99 -8.44 -0.83
N PHE A 178 8.85 -9.35 -0.41
CA PHE A 178 10.22 -9.06 0.02
C PHE A 178 11.17 -9.19 -1.16
N ALA A 179 11.88 -8.11 -1.46
CA ALA A 179 12.72 -8.05 -2.64
C ALA A 179 13.94 -7.15 -2.44
N GLY A 180 15.08 -7.61 -2.89
CA GLY A 180 16.23 -6.76 -3.16
C GLY A 180 16.06 -5.93 -4.42
N SER A 181 17.06 -5.12 -4.78
CA SER A 181 17.05 -4.36 -6.03
C SER A 181 17.31 -5.27 -7.23
N GLY A 182 16.56 -5.09 -8.34
CA GLY A 182 16.82 -5.74 -9.61
C GLY A 182 16.39 -7.20 -9.73
N VAL A 183 15.58 -7.73 -8.81
CA VAL A 183 15.12 -9.14 -8.82
C VAL A 183 13.78 -9.36 -9.55
N GLY A 184 13.25 -8.35 -10.24
CA GLY A 184 11.99 -8.45 -10.98
C GLY A 184 10.74 -8.08 -10.18
N LYS A 185 10.86 -7.36 -9.05
CA LYS A 185 9.76 -6.89 -8.20
C LYS A 185 8.66 -6.19 -9.01
N SER A 186 9.01 -5.13 -9.75
CA SER A 186 8.04 -4.33 -10.50
C SER A 186 7.38 -5.13 -11.63
N VAL A 187 8.10 -6.07 -12.23
CA VAL A 187 7.54 -6.98 -13.25
C VAL A 187 6.49 -7.89 -12.63
N LEU A 188 6.77 -8.50 -11.47
CA LEU A 188 5.81 -9.36 -10.77
C LEU A 188 4.57 -8.57 -10.33
N LEU A 189 4.74 -7.36 -9.77
CA LEU A 189 3.62 -6.47 -9.47
C LEU A 189 2.78 -6.18 -10.72
N GLY A 190 3.43 -5.95 -11.85
CA GLY A 190 2.76 -5.74 -13.13
C GLY A 190 1.99 -6.95 -13.65
N MET A 191 2.51 -8.14 -13.49
CA MET A 191 1.77 -9.37 -13.81
C MET A 191 0.51 -9.48 -12.96
N MET A 192 0.63 -9.27 -11.64
CA MET A 192 -0.51 -9.31 -10.73
C MET A 192 -1.56 -8.25 -11.04
N THR A 193 -1.17 -7.02 -11.42
CA THR A 193 -2.13 -5.97 -11.78
C THR A 193 -2.87 -6.27 -13.07
N ARG A 194 -2.19 -6.81 -14.08
CA ARG A 194 -2.82 -7.09 -15.37
C ARG A 194 -3.75 -8.30 -15.33
N PHE A 195 -3.37 -9.33 -14.59
CA PHE A 195 -4.01 -10.64 -14.67
C PHE A 195 -4.92 -10.97 -13.48
N THR A 196 -4.94 -10.13 -12.43
CA THR A 196 -5.85 -10.34 -11.30
C THR A 196 -7.32 -10.23 -11.68
N GLU A 197 -8.16 -11.01 -11.01
CA GLU A 197 -9.62 -10.92 -11.11
C GLU A 197 -10.24 -9.83 -10.20
N ALA A 198 -9.43 -9.03 -9.50
CA ALA A 198 -9.94 -7.93 -8.67
C ALA A 198 -10.72 -6.90 -9.52
N ASP A 199 -11.81 -6.34 -8.97
CA ASP A 199 -12.64 -5.34 -9.65
C ASP A 199 -11.91 -4.00 -9.84
N VAL A 200 -11.16 -3.57 -8.82
CA VAL A 200 -10.45 -2.30 -8.77
C VAL A 200 -9.02 -2.53 -8.27
N ILE A 201 -8.08 -1.81 -8.84
CA ILE A 201 -6.68 -1.84 -8.42
C ILE A 201 -6.29 -0.46 -7.89
N VAL A 202 -5.71 -0.42 -6.72
CA VAL A 202 -5.13 0.81 -6.16
C VAL A 202 -3.64 0.61 -5.98
N VAL A 203 -2.85 1.48 -6.58
CA VAL A 203 -1.38 1.41 -6.52
C VAL A 203 -0.83 2.62 -5.79
N GLY A 204 -0.16 2.41 -4.66
CA GLY A 204 0.59 3.41 -3.94
C GLY A 204 2.08 3.28 -4.23
N LEU A 205 2.63 4.17 -5.07
CA LEU A 205 4.08 4.25 -5.36
C LEU A 205 4.72 5.26 -4.42
N ILE A 206 5.22 4.76 -3.27
CA ILE A 206 5.69 5.57 -2.15
C ILE A 206 7.21 5.54 -2.06
N GLY A 207 7.85 6.66 -2.33
CA GLY A 207 9.30 6.82 -2.27
C GLY A 207 10.06 6.12 -3.41
N GLU A 208 9.38 5.75 -4.48
CA GLU A 208 10.00 5.20 -5.69
C GLU A 208 10.57 6.32 -6.57
N ARG A 209 11.52 6.00 -7.45
CA ARG A 209 12.11 6.99 -8.34
C ARG A 209 11.09 7.45 -9.39
N GLY A 210 11.06 8.73 -9.74
CA GLY A 210 10.14 9.28 -10.75
C GLY A 210 10.20 8.54 -12.09
N ARG A 211 11.38 8.02 -12.50
CA ARG A 211 11.51 7.18 -13.69
C ARG A 211 10.76 5.85 -13.55
N GLU A 212 10.86 5.20 -12.39
CA GLU A 212 10.20 3.91 -12.10
C GLU A 212 8.69 4.08 -12.02
N VAL A 213 8.21 5.21 -11.47
CA VAL A 213 6.78 5.59 -11.48
C VAL A 213 6.25 5.67 -12.92
N LYS A 214 6.96 6.39 -13.81
CA LYS A 214 6.56 6.51 -15.21
C LYS A 214 6.56 5.17 -15.93
N GLU A 215 7.61 4.38 -15.74
CA GLU A 215 7.77 3.05 -16.33
C GLU A 215 6.64 2.10 -15.88
N PHE A 216 6.30 2.12 -14.60
CA PHE A 216 5.21 1.32 -14.04
C PHE A 216 3.86 1.66 -14.69
N ILE A 217 3.55 2.94 -14.84
CA ILE A 217 2.30 3.39 -15.44
C ILE A 217 2.24 3.06 -16.93
N GLN A 218 3.29 3.36 -17.70
CA GLN A 218 3.27 3.26 -19.15
C GLN A 218 3.52 1.84 -19.66
N ASN A 219 4.50 1.12 -19.07
CA ASN A 219 4.96 -0.16 -19.61
C ASN A 219 4.38 -1.35 -18.85
N ILE A 220 4.09 -1.18 -17.56
CA ILE A 220 3.66 -2.27 -16.68
C ILE A 220 2.14 -2.34 -16.60
N LEU A 221 1.47 -1.25 -16.23
CA LEU A 221 0.00 -1.19 -16.22
C LEU A 221 -0.57 -1.12 -17.65
N GLY A 222 -0.02 -0.25 -18.48
CA GLY A 222 -0.56 0.03 -19.81
C GLY A 222 -1.96 0.63 -19.77
N GLU A 223 -2.61 0.76 -20.93
CA GLU A 223 -3.94 1.35 -21.02
C GLU A 223 -5.03 0.48 -20.37
N GLU A 224 -4.97 -0.83 -20.58
CA GLU A 224 -5.95 -1.78 -20.04
C GLU A 224 -5.90 -1.83 -18.52
N GLY A 225 -4.70 -2.01 -17.92
CA GLY A 225 -4.53 -2.01 -16.47
C GLY A 225 -4.93 -0.68 -15.84
N MET A 226 -4.60 0.45 -16.48
CA MET A 226 -4.98 1.77 -15.99
C MET A 226 -6.49 2.00 -15.97
N SER A 227 -7.28 1.41 -16.88
CA SER A 227 -8.73 1.64 -16.96
C SER A 227 -9.48 1.30 -15.67
N ARG A 228 -8.99 0.33 -14.90
CA ARG A 228 -9.54 -0.12 -13.62
C ARG A 228 -8.62 0.18 -12.42
N SER A 229 -7.64 1.06 -12.61
CA SER A 229 -6.66 1.39 -11.59
C SER A 229 -6.71 2.84 -11.16
N VAL A 230 -6.35 3.10 -9.89
CA VAL A 230 -6.00 4.41 -9.37
C VAL A 230 -4.55 4.36 -8.90
N VAL A 231 -3.72 5.29 -9.37
CA VAL A 231 -2.31 5.36 -8.96
C VAL A 231 -2.07 6.58 -8.10
N VAL A 232 -1.56 6.37 -6.89
CA VAL A 232 -1.08 7.43 -5.99
C VAL A 232 0.44 7.39 -6.01
N ALA A 233 1.08 8.45 -6.48
CA ALA A 233 2.52 8.54 -6.61
C ALA A 233 3.10 9.63 -5.69
N ALA A 234 3.89 9.22 -4.71
CA ALA A 234 4.69 10.10 -3.86
C ALA A 234 6.17 9.72 -4.03
N PRO A 235 6.87 10.27 -5.04
CA PRO A 235 8.21 9.83 -5.40
C PRO A 235 9.25 10.15 -4.32
N ALA A 236 10.50 9.69 -4.52
CA ALA A 236 11.55 9.75 -3.51
C ALA A 236 11.97 11.18 -3.13
N ASP A 237 11.77 12.15 -4.02
CA ASP A 237 12.00 13.57 -3.80
C ASP A 237 10.82 14.30 -3.13
N ALA A 238 9.67 13.64 -2.97
CA ALA A 238 8.55 14.15 -2.19
C ALA A 238 8.91 14.28 -0.70
N THR A 239 8.30 15.23 -0.02
CA THR A 239 8.51 15.43 1.43
C THR A 239 8.07 14.19 2.23
N PRO A 240 8.65 13.95 3.42
CA PRO A 240 8.25 12.81 4.27
C PRO A 240 6.76 12.78 4.56
N VAL A 241 6.15 13.95 4.77
CA VAL A 241 4.71 14.08 5.01
C VAL A 241 3.91 13.63 3.78
N LEU A 242 4.27 14.06 2.57
CA LEU A 242 3.59 13.63 1.35
C LEU A 242 3.73 12.12 1.09
N ARG A 243 4.87 11.52 1.43
CA ARG A 243 5.05 10.06 1.34
C ARG A 243 4.13 9.32 2.32
N MET A 244 3.99 9.84 3.54
CA MET A 244 3.06 9.31 4.55
C MET A 244 1.60 9.47 4.11
N GLN A 245 1.24 10.66 3.65
CA GLN A 245 -0.11 10.98 3.15
C GLN A 245 -0.46 10.14 1.93
N GLY A 246 0.47 9.94 0.97
CA GLY A 246 0.26 9.13 -0.23
C GLY A 246 -0.09 7.67 0.10
N ALA A 247 0.59 7.08 1.08
CA ALA A 247 0.26 5.73 1.54
C ALA A 247 -1.13 5.66 2.19
N ALA A 248 -1.46 6.64 3.02
CA ALA A 248 -2.75 6.73 3.68
C ALA A 248 -3.88 7.02 2.66
N LEU A 249 -3.62 7.88 1.66
CA LEU A 249 -4.54 8.21 0.57
C LEU A 249 -4.86 6.99 -0.29
N ALA A 250 -3.84 6.24 -0.74
CA ALA A 250 -4.04 5.00 -1.49
C ALA A 250 -4.89 4.00 -0.69
N THR A 251 -4.63 3.87 0.61
CA THR A 251 -5.41 3.00 1.49
C THR A 251 -6.86 3.51 1.63
N SER A 252 -7.10 4.82 1.78
CA SER A 252 -8.46 5.40 1.88
C SER A 252 -9.26 5.22 0.60
N ILE A 253 -8.62 5.33 -0.57
CA ILE A 253 -9.27 5.06 -1.86
C ILE A 253 -9.65 3.56 -1.95
N ALA A 254 -8.78 2.66 -1.51
CA ALA A 254 -9.09 1.23 -1.47
C ALA A 254 -10.26 0.93 -0.51
N GLU A 255 -10.29 1.56 0.67
CA GLU A 255 -11.39 1.45 1.64
C GLU A 255 -12.73 1.91 1.04
N TYR A 256 -12.73 3.02 0.30
CA TYR A 256 -13.93 3.53 -0.37
C TYR A 256 -14.55 2.51 -1.33
N PHE A 257 -13.74 1.88 -2.18
CA PHE A 257 -14.23 0.86 -3.11
C PHE A 257 -14.64 -0.43 -2.40
N ARG A 258 -13.90 -0.86 -1.37
CA ARG A 258 -14.31 -1.99 -0.51
C ARG A 258 -15.67 -1.75 0.12
N ASP A 259 -15.90 -0.56 0.66
CA ASP A 259 -17.15 -0.21 1.34
C ASP A 259 -18.34 -0.14 0.35
N GLN A 260 -18.06 -0.07 -0.95
CA GLN A 260 -19.04 -0.23 -2.04
C GLN A 260 -19.22 -1.70 -2.49
N GLY A 261 -18.65 -2.67 -1.79
CA GLY A 261 -18.77 -4.10 -2.11
C GLY A 261 -17.80 -4.59 -3.20
N LYS A 262 -16.77 -3.79 -3.58
CA LYS A 262 -15.78 -4.19 -4.59
C LYS A 262 -14.65 -5.02 -3.98
N ASN A 263 -14.12 -5.94 -4.77
CA ASN A 263 -12.87 -6.65 -4.47
C ASN A 263 -11.71 -5.80 -4.98
N VAL A 264 -10.94 -5.23 -4.07
CA VAL A 264 -9.85 -4.31 -4.37
C VAL A 264 -8.51 -5.01 -4.21
N LEU A 265 -7.63 -4.87 -5.20
CA LEU A 265 -6.22 -5.19 -5.07
C LEU A 265 -5.46 -3.90 -4.72
N LEU A 266 -4.88 -3.84 -3.53
CA LEU A 266 -4.00 -2.75 -3.10
C LEU A 266 -2.55 -3.17 -3.25
N LEU A 267 -1.79 -2.44 -4.06
CA LEU A 267 -0.34 -2.59 -4.18
C LEU A 267 0.35 -1.38 -3.54
N MET A 268 1.14 -1.60 -2.50
CA MET A 268 1.87 -0.53 -1.79
C MET A 268 3.38 -0.71 -1.98
N ASP A 269 3.98 0.09 -2.81
CA ASP A 269 5.41 0.07 -3.10
C ASP A 269 6.07 1.39 -2.67
N SER A 270 6.71 1.47 -1.48
CA SER A 270 6.98 0.36 -0.56
C SER A 270 6.69 0.74 0.90
N LEU A 271 6.42 -0.29 1.70
CA LEU A 271 6.26 -0.15 3.16
C LEU A 271 7.58 0.33 3.82
N THR A 272 8.73 -0.06 3.28
CA THR A 272 10.04 0.40 3.74
C THR A 272 10.20 1.91 3.57
N ARG A 273 9.74 2.48 2.45
CA ARG A 273 9.79 3.93 2.21
C ARG A 273 8.82 4.71 3.10
N TYR A 274 7.66 4.13 3.37
CA TYR A 274 6.73 4.65 4.38
C TYR A 274 7.39 4.70 5.78
N ALA A 275 8.05 3.62 6.19
CA ALA A 275 8.78 3.56 7.46
C ALA A 275 9.93 4.59 7.52
N GLN A 276 10.66 4.78 6.41
CA GLN A 276 11.72 5.80 6.31
C GLN A 276 11.14 7.22 6.42
N ALA A 277 10.01 7.51 5.79
CA ALA A 277 9.34 8.81 5.92
C ALA A 277 8.93 9.10 7.37
N GLN A 278 8.33 8.13 8.06
CA GLN A 278 8.01 8.26 9.48
C GLN A 278 9.26 8.46 10.34
N ARG A 279 10.36 7.75 10.04
CA ARG A 279 11.65 7.94 10.73
C ARG A 279 12.16 9.36 10.58
N GLU A 280 12.12 9.91 9.35
CA GLU A 280 12.56 11.29 9.08
C GLU A 280 11.74 12.30 9.90
N ILE A 281 10.41 12.14 9.94
CA ILE A 281 9.53 13.01 10.73
C ILE A 281 9.83 12.89 12.22
N ALA A 282 9.88 11.68 12.75
CA ALA A 282 10.04 11.42 14.18
C ALA A 282 11.40 11.94 14.71
N LEU A 283 12.49 11.68 13.98
CA LEU A 283 13.81 12.21 14.34
C LEU A 283 13.85 13.73 14.30
N ALA A 284 13.18 14.36 13.34
CA ALA A 284 13.16 15.80 13.17
C ALA A 284 12.40 16.53 14.29
N ILE A 285 11.41 15.89 14.91
CA ILE A 285 10.69 16.42 16.09
C ILE A 285 11.34 16.01 17.42
N GLY A 286 12.47 15.27 17.39
CA GLY A 286 13.27 14.93 18.55
C GLY A 286 12.95 13.60 19.21
N GLU A 287 12.19 12.71 18.56
CA GLU A 287 12.01 11.34 19.06
C GLU A 287 13.34 10.57 19.00
N PRO A 288 13.77 9.93 20.09
CA PRO A 288 15.07 9.25 20.09
C PRO A 288 15.07 8.01 19.18
N PRO A 289 16.15 7.76 18.43
CA PRO A 289 16.30 6.53 17.67
C PRO A 289 16.41 5.32 18.61
N ALA A 290 15.83 4.20 18.19
CA ALA A 290 15.91 2.91 18.88
C ALA A 290 16.57 1.86 17.98
N THR A 291 15.82 0.90 17.46
CA THR A 291 16.35 -0.24 16.71
C THR A 291 16.90 0.19 15.34
N ARG A 292 18.21 0.02 15.11
CA ARG A 292 18.91 0.41 13.86
C ARG A 292 18.58 1.84 13.38
N GLY A 293 18.36 2.76 14.33
CA GLY A 293 18.08 4.15 14.04
C GLY A 293 16.62 4.46 13.70
N TYR A 294 15.70 3.51 13.82
CA TYR A 294 14.27 3.75 13.70
C TYR A 294 13.66 4.08 15.07
N PRO A 295 12.94 5.20 15.21
CA PRO A 295 12.20 5.54 16.43
C PRO A 295 11.02 4.57 16.68
N PRO A 296 10.57 4.40 17.94
CA PRO A 296 9.46 3.53 18.30
C PRO A 296 8.15 3.82 17.55
N SER A 297 7.87 5.08 17.23
CA SER A 297 6.67 5.49 16.48
C SER A 297 6.56 4.84 15.10
N VAL A 298 7.68 4.48 14.46
CA VAL A 298 7.68 3.78 13.17
C VAL A 298 7.00 2.43 13.30
N PHE A 299 7.36 1.66 14.33
CA PHE A 299 6.79 0.32 14.57
C PHE A 299 5.32 0.37 15.02
N ALA A 300 4.89 1.47 15.62
CA ALA A 300 3.48 1.70 15.95
C ALA A 300 2.64 2.07 14.71
N LYS A 301 3.21 2.80 13.75
CA LYS A 301 2.51 3.26 12.54
C LYS A 301 2.34 2.16 11.48
N LEU A 302 3.26 1.20 11.38
CA LEU A 302 3.20 0.11 10.41
C LEU A 302 1.92 -0.74 10.56
N PRO A 303 1.60 -1.28 11.74
CA PRO A 303 0.34 -2.02 11.92
C PRO A 303 -0.89 -1.15 11.66
N GLN A 304 -0.87 0.13 12.05
CA GLN A 304 -2.00 1.04 11.82
C GLN A 304 -2.34 1.20 10.34
N LEU A 305 -1.33 1.23 9.45
CA LEU A 305 -1.56 1.28 8.02
C LEU A 305 -2.03 -0.08 7.48
N VAL A 306 -1.33 -1.16 7.83
CA VAL A 306 -1.56 -2.51 7.29
C VAL A 306 -2.91 -3.07 7.70
N GLU A 307 -3.36 -2.84 8.95
CA GLU A 307 -4.64 -3.33 9.48
C GLU A 307 -5.87 -2.68 8.80
N ARG A 308 -5.71 -1.60 8.05
CA ARG A 308 -6.79 -0.98 7.29
C ARG A 308 -7.22 -1.83 6.08
N ALA A 309 -6.30 -2.62 5.52
CA ALA A 309 -6.62 -3.62 4.51
C ALA A 309 -7.37 -4.83 5.11
N GLY A 310 -7.90 -5.66 4.26
CA GLY A 310 -8.67 -6.85 4.65
C GLY A 310 -10.13 -6.78 4.23
N ASN A 311 -10.89 -7.78 4.65
CA ASN A 311 -12.31 -7.85 4.35
C ASN A 311 -13.10 -6.74 5.06
N GLY A 312 -14.15 -6.26 4.42
CA GLY A 312 -15.16 -5.40 5.02
C GLY A 312 -16.08 -6.17 5.97
N ASP A 313 -17.18 -5.52 6.36
CA ASP A 313 -18.27 -6.17 7.10
C ASP A 313 -18.95 -7.25 6.25
N VAL A 314 -19.72 -8.11 6.89
CA VAL A 314 -20.47 -9.18 6.21
C VAL A 314 -21.32 -8.60 5.07
N GLY A 315 -21.09 -9.10 3.83
CA GLY A 315 -21.72 -8.58 2.61
C GLY A 315 -21.02 -7.38 1.97
N GLY A 316 -19.92 -6.89 2.56
CA GLY A 316 -19.03 -5.88 1.98
C GLY A 316 -17.98 -6.48 1.04
N GLY A 317 -17.19 -5.61 0.40
CA GLY A 317 -16.06 -6.00 -0.42
C GLY A 317 -14.81 -6.36 0.38
N SER A 318 -13.71 -6.52 -0.33
CA SER A 318 -12.41 -6.88 0.25
C SER A 318 -11.28 -5.97 -0.23
N ILE A 319 -10.23 -5.81 0.59
CA ILE A 319 -8.94 -5.27 0.16
C ILE A 319 -7.90 -6.35 0.34
N THR A 320 -7.49 -7.00 -0.75
CA THR A 320 -6.31 -7.84 -0.76
C THR A 320 -5.09 -6.96 -1.02
N ALA A 321 -4.13 -6.97 -0.11
CA ALA A 321 -3.02 -6.04 -0.18
C ALA A 321 -1.67 -6.74 -0.35
N PHE A 322 -0.84 -6.21 -1.25
CA PHE A 322 0.57 -6.58 -1.36
C PHE A 322 1.43 -5.37 -0.96
N TYR A 323 2.15 -5.54 0.13
CA TYR A 323 3.09 -4.54 0.65
C TYR A 323 4.50 -4.94 0.27
N THR A 324 5.18 -4.15 -0.55
CA THR A 324 6.58 -4.44 -0.84
C THR A 324 7.46 -4.00 0.33
N VAL A 325 8.43 -4.85 0.64
CA VAL A 325 9.45 -4.61 1.66
C VAL A 325 10.82 -4.73 0.98
N LEU A 326 11.54 -3.62 0.96
CA LEU A 326 12.87 -3.57 0.37
C LEU A 326 13.90 -4.06 1.41
N THR A 327 14.64 -5.11 1.06
CA THR A 327 15.73 -5.64 1.88
C THR A 327 17.05 -5.26 1.23
N GLU A 328 17.83 -4.39 1.89
CA GLU A 328 19.14 -4.00 1.40
C GLU A 328 20.13 -5.17 1.60
N GLY A 329 20.80 -5.59 0.52
CA GLY A 329 21.80 -6.67 0.57
C GLY A 329 21.26 -8.02 0.99
N ASP A 330 19.96 -8.27 0.78
CA ASP A 330 19.26 -9.48 1.21
C ASP A 330 19.30 -9.71 2.74
N ASP A 331 19.50 -8.63 3.53
CA ASP A 331 19.53 -8.67 5.00
C ASP A 331 18.14 -9.00 5.56
N GLN A 332 17.98 -10.26 5.96
CA GLN A 332 16.76 -10.74 6.59
C GLN A 332 16.54 -10.22 8.01
N GLN A 333 17.56 -9.59 8.61
CA GLN A 333 17.50 -9.01 9.96
C GLN A 333 17.15 -7.51 9.95
N ASP A 334 16.71 -6.95 8.81
CA ASP A 334 16.20 -5.59 8.75
C ASP A 334 14.98 -5.45 9.67
N PRO A 335 14.94 -4.46 10.59
CA PRO A 335 13.86 -4.35 11.57
C PRO A 335 12.48 -4.05 10.95
N ILE A 336 12.45 -3.42 9.77
CA ILE A 336 11.20 -3.19 9.04
C ILE A 336 10.73 -4.49 8.40
N ALA A 337 11.66 -5.29 7.84
CA ALA A 337 11.34 -6.59 7.28
C ALA A 337 10.80 -7.55 8.35
N ASP A 338 11.41 -7.56 9.54
CA ASP A 338 10.98 -8.41 10.65
C ASP A 338 9.60 -7.96 11.19
N SER A 339 9.41 -6.65 11.39
CA SER A 339 8.12 -6.08 11.78
C SER A 339 7.03 -6.39 10.75
N ALA A 340 7.33 -6.27 9.44
CA ALA A 340 6.39 -6.59 8.38
C ALA A 340 5.98 -8.08 8.41
N ARG A 341 6.93 -9.02 8.59
CA ARG A 341 6.61 -10.45 8.73
C ARG A 341 5.70 -10.74 9.91
N ALA A 342 5.83 -9.99 11.00
CA ALA A 342 5.02 -10.18 12.19
C ALA A 342 3.55 -9.73 12.01
N ILE A 343 3.30 -8.68 11.22
CA ILE A 343 1.97 -8.08 11.07
C ILE A 343 1.21 -8.53 9.81
N LEU A 344 1.88 -9.18 8.84
CA LEU A 344 1.28 -9.63 7.60
C LEU A 344 0.81 -11.09 7.69
N ASP A 345 -0.16 -11.47 6.85
CA ASP A 345 -0.77 -12.81 6.80
C ASP A 345 0.03 -13.79 5.91
N GLY A 346 1.22 -13.41 5.49
CA GLY A 346 2.12 -14.19 4.66
C GLY A 346 3.12 -13.31 3.93
N HIS A 347 4.06 -13.94 3.23
CA HIS A 347 5.05 -13.22 2.45
C HIS A 347 5.58 -14.03 1.27
N ILE A 348 5.94 -13.32 0.22
CA ILE A 348 6.63 -13.81 -0.97
C ILE A 348 8.02 -13.21 -0.96
N VAL A 349 9.05 -14.05 -1.09
CA VAL A 349 10.44 -13.63 -1.17
C VAL A 349 10.93 -13.77 -2.61
N LEU A 350 11.49 -12.69 -3.17
CA LEU A 350 12.20 -12.73 -4.45
C LEU A 350 13.69 -12.91 -4.19
N SER A 351 14.27 -13.95 -4.76
CA SER A 351 15.68 -14.30 -4.60
C SER A 351 16.54 -13.77 -5.73
N ARG A 352 17.62 -13.08 -5.40
CA ARG A 352 18.65 -12.66 -6.37
C ARG A 352 19.31 -13.86 -7.05
N GLN A 353 19.61 -14.92 -6.33
CA GLN A 353 20.22 -16.12 -6.87
C GLN A 353 19.33 -16.77 -7.94
N ILE A 354 18.01 -16.78 -7.72
CA ILE A 354 17.05 -17.29 -8.69
C ILE A 354 16.98 -16.38 -9.92
N ALA A 355 16.98 -15.07 -9.73
CA ALA A 355 16.97 -14.09 -10.82
C ALA A 355 18.26 -14.21 -11.68
N GLU A 356 19.42 -14.34 -11.06
CA GLU A 356 20.72 -14.52 -11.72
C GLU A 356 20.80 -15.84 -12.50
N SER A 357 20.07 -16.89 -12.08
CA SER A 357 19.94 -18.13 -12.84
C SER A 357 19.03 -18.01 -14.07
N GLY A 358 18.38 -16.85 -14.30
CA GLY A 358 17.47 -16.60 -15.42
C GLY A 358 16.06 -17.17 -15.23
N ARG A 359 15.69 -17.63 -14.03
CA ARG A 359 14.34 -18.12 -13.74
C ARG A 359 13.45 -16.98 -13.25
N TYR A 360 12.37 -16.72 -13.98
CA TYR A 360 11.38 -15.70 -13.62
C TYR A 360 9.96 -16.26 -13.66
N PRO A 361 9.06 -15.79 -12.74
CA PRO A 361 9.36 -14.89 -11.61
C PRO A 361 10.35 -15.52 -10.62
N ALA A 362 11.21 -14.67 -10.04
CA ALA A 362 12.30 -15.13 -9.16
C ALA A 362 11.82 -15.45 -7.73
N ILE A 363 10.67 -16.11 -7.61
CA ILE A 363 10.06 -16.46 -6.32
C ILE A 363 10.82 -17.60 -5.67
N ASP A 364 11.26 -17.36 -4.45
CA ASP A 364 11.79 -18.39 -3.55
C ASP A 364 10.61 -19.05 -2.80
N ILE A 365 10.22 -20.23 -3.26
CA ILE A 365 9.08 -20.94 -2.69
C ILE A 365 9.35 -21.56 -1.32
N GLU A 366 10.63 -21.76 -0.95
CA GLU A 366 11.02 -22.26 0.37
C GLU A 366 10.94 -21.17 1.43
N ALA A 367 11.40 -19.97 1.09
CA ALA A 367 11.36 -18.79 1.96
C ALA A 367 9.98 -18.09 1.97
N SER A 368 9.02 -18.51 1.14
CA SER A 368 7.72 -17.90 0.99
C SER A 368 6.60 -18.70 1.64
N ILE A 369 5.64 -18.00 2.23
CA ILE A 369 4.49 -18.61 2.90
C ILE A 369 3.21 -17.77 2.76
N SER A 370 2.08 -18.43 2.49
CA SER A 370 0.73 -17.89 2.73
C SER A 370 0.15 -18.57 3.96
N ARG A 371 -0.12 -17.80 5.02
CA ARG A 371 -0.69 -18.34 6.27
C ARG A 371 -2.16 -18.68 6.14
N VAL A 372 -2.82 -18.13 5.13
CA VAL A 372 -4.26 -18.30 4.88
C VAL A 372 -4.53 -19.45 3.91
N MET A 373 -3.50 -20.00 3.27
CA MET A 373 -3.66 -21.03 2.24
C MET A 373 -4.49 -22.23 2.73
N THR A 374 -4.32 -22.62 3.99
CA THR A 374 -5.07 -23.74 4.61
C THR A 374 -6.58 -23.51 4.68
N GLU A 375 -7.02 -22.27 4.65
CA GLU A 375 -8.42 -21.87 4.76
C GLU A 375 -9.10 -21.69 3.39
N VAL A 376 -8.30 -21.47 2.33
CA VAL A 376 -8.80 -21.09 1.00
C VAL A 376 -8.62 -22.17 -0.07
N VAL A 377 -7.93 -23.27 0.24
CA VAL A 377 -7.76 -24.41 -0.70
C VAL A 377 -8.19 -25.72 -0.06
N ASP A 378 -8.52 -26.71 -0.88
CA ASP A 378 -8.87 -28.04 -0.43
C ASP A 378 -7.64 -28.86 0.03
N GLN A 379 -7.91 -30.00 0.68
CA GLN A 379 -6.89 -30.88 1.25
C GLN A 379 -5.98 -31.51 0.19
N ASP A 380 -6.48 -31.75 -1.02
CA ASP A 380 -5.70 -32.40 -2.07
C ASP A 380 -4.74 -31.40 -2.70
N HIS A 381 -5.18 -30.15 -2.87
CA HIS A 381 -4.30 -29.04 -3.24
C HIS A 381 -3.17 -28.84 -2.22
N LEU A 382 -3.46 -28.85 -0.91
CA LEU A 382 -2.46 -28.74 0.15
C LEU A 382 -1.44 -29.88 0.09
N LYS A 383 -1.90 -31.13 -0.09
CA LYS A 383 -1.01 -32.29 -0.23
C LYS A 383 -0.09 -32.16 -1.45
N ALA A 384 -0.66 -31.75 -2.59
CA ALA A 384 0.10 -31.52 -3.81
C ALA A 384 1.18 -30.42 -3.62
N THR A 385 0.80 -29.30 -3.00
CA THR A 385 1.74 -28.21 -2.67
C THR A 385 2.85 -28.68 -1.72
N HIS A 386 2.54 -29.42 -0.67
CA HIS A 386 3.54 -29.95 0.26
C HIS A 386 4.50 -30.92 -0.44
N ARG A 387 3.96 -31.82 -1.30
CA ARG A 387 4.81 -32.73 -2.08
C ARG A 387 5.72 -32.01 -3.04
N PHE A 388 5.19 -30.97 -3.73
CA PHE A 388 5.98 -30.13 -4.62
C PHE A 388 7.14 -29.45 -3.89
N LYS A 389 6.85 -28.76 -2.77
CA LYS A 389 7.86 -28.09 -1.94
C LYS A 389 8.88 -29.08 -1.39
N GLN A 390 8.47 -30.27 -0.97
CA GLN A 390 9.36 -31.29 -0.47
C GLN A 390 10.34 -31.77 -1.56
N MET A 391 9.86 -32.08 -2.77
CA MET A 391 10.72 -32.49 -3.89
C MET A 391 11.70 -31.38 -4.29
N TYR A 392 11.21 -30.14 -4.38
CA TYR A 392 12.05 -28.99 -4.66
C TYR A 392 13.16 -28.83 -3.61
N SER A 393 12.82 -28.86 -2.33
CA SER A 393 13.77 -28.74 -1.22
C SER A 393 14.77 -29.89 -1.19
N THR A 394 14.32 -31.14 -1.40
CA THR A 394 15.20 -32.32 -1.48
C THR A 394 16.25 -32.15 -2.58
N PHE A 395 15.84 -31.65 -3.76
CA PHE A 395 16.80 -31.38 -4.83
C PHE A 395 17.77 -30.26 -4.46
N GLN A 396 17.29 -29.15 -3.88
CA GLN A 396 18.17 -28.04 -3.48
C GLN A 396 19.25 -28.47 -2.47
N GLN A 397 18.88 -29.31 -1.51
CA GLN A 397 19.81 -29.86 -0.54
C GLN A 397 20.86 -30.83 -1.17
N ALA A 398 20.47 -31.58 -2.18
CA ALA A 398 21.33 -32.52 -2.90
C ALA A 398 22.12 -31.87 -4.06
N ARG A 399 21.79 -30.64 -4.46
CA ARG A 399 22.26 -29.96 -5.68
C ARG A 399 23.77 -29.95 -5.81
N ASP A 400 24.48 -29.65 -4.72
CA ASP A 400 25.94 -29.55 -4.72
C ASP A 400 26.57 -30.95 -4.91
N LEU A 401 26.02 -31.97 -4.26
CA LEU A 401 26.48 -33.37 -4.43
C LEU A 401 26.25 -33.84 -5.86
N VAL A 402 25.14 -33.50 -6.46
CA VAL A 402 24.81 -33.83 -7.86
C VAL A 402 25.74 -33.10 -8.83
N SER A 403 25.99 -31.80 -8.59
CA SER A 403 26.79 -30.95 -9.49
C SER A 403 28.26 -31.36 -9.54
N VAL A 404 28.83 -31.82 -8.41
CA VAL A 404 30.24 -32.32 -8.33
C VAL A 404 30.37 -33.82 -8.66
N GLY A 405 29.25 -34.49 -9.04
CA GLY A 405 29.25 -35.91 -9.36
C GLY A 405 29.45 -36.86 -8.17
N ALA A 406 29.29 -36.38 -6.94
CA ALA A 406 29.45 -37.17 -5.72
C ALA A 406 28.17 -37.97 -5.35
N TYR A 407 27.06 -37.72 -5.98
CA TYR A 407 25.83 -38.49 -5.81
C TYR A 407 25.76 -39.65 -6.79
N SER A 408 25.47 -40.85 -6.26
CA SER A 408 25.27 -42.06 -7.07
C SER A 408 23.76 -42.36 -7.14
N ALA A 409 23.24 -42.48 -8.38
CA ALA A 409 21.86 -42.84 -8.59
C ALA A 409 21.51 -44.17 -7.92
N GLY A 410 20.35 -44.25 -7.27
CA GLY A 410 19.90 -45.40 -6.48
C GLY A 410 20.29 -45.37 -5.00
N SER A 411 21.10 -44.39 -4.55
CA SER A 411 21.51 -44.28 -3.14
C SER A 411 20.40 -43.83 -2.21
N ASP A 412 19.54 -42.92 -2.68
CA ASP A 412 18.36 -42.44 -1.97
C ASP A 412 17.18 -42.25 -2.95
N PRO A 413 16.10 -43.05 -2.79
CA PRO A 413 14.95 -42.95 -3.68
C PRO A 413 14.28 -41.58 -3.72
N LYS A 414 14.34 -40.80 -2.62
CA LYS A 414 13.75 -39.43 -2.56
C LYS A 414 14.58 -38.46 -3.37
N ILE A 415 15.89 -38.56 -3.32
CA ILE A 415 16.81 -37.71 -4.11
C ILE A 415 16.69 -38.07 -5.60
N ASP A 416 16.61 -39.38 -5.93
CA ASP A 416 16.40 -39.80 -7.31
C ASP A 416 15.07 -39.28 -7.91
N GLU A 417 13.98 -39.35 -7.11
CA GLU A 417 12.69 -38.76 -7.52
C GLU A 417 12.81 -37.26 -7.71
N ALA A 418 13.44 -36.54 -6.78
CA ALA A 418 13.62 -35.09 -6.85
C ALA A 418 14.45 -34.67 -8.08
N ILE A 419 15.55 -35.38 -8.39
CA ILE A 419 16.37 -35.15 -9.59
C ILE A 419 15.52 -35.33 -10.85
N ARG A 420 14.75 -36.39 -10.94
CA ARG A 420 13.91 -36.69 -12.10
C ARG A 420 12.81 -35.64 -12.33
N MET A 421 12.21 -35.14 -11.26
CA MET A 421 11.10 -34.18 -11.32
C MET A 421 11.58 -32.73 -11.46
N TYR A 422 12.83 -32.42 -11.13
CA TYR A 422 13.33 -31.05 -11.08
C TYR A 422 13.18 -30.25 -12.38
N PRO A 423 13.39 -30.83 -13.59
CA PRO A 423 13.13 -30.07 -14.83
C PRO A 423 11.68 -29.60 -14.95
N GLN A 424 10.73 -30.51 -14.68
CA GLN A 424 9.29 -30.17 -14.73
C GLN A 424 8.88 -29.20 -13.62
N ILE A 425 9.46 -29.31 -12.42
CA ILE A 425 9.27 -28.37 -11.32
C ILE A 425 9.77 -26.98 -11.73
N THR A 426 10.93 -26.90 -12.40
CA THR A 426 11.51 -25.63 -12.85
C THR A 426 10.65 -24.99 -13.95
N GLU A 427 10.20 -25.78 -14.92
CA GLU A 427 9.28 -25.32 -15.97
C GLU A 427 7.96 -24.80 -15.38
N PHE A 428 7.39 -25.51 -14.40
CA PHE A 428 6.18 -25.08 -13.69
C PHE A 428 6.36 -23.72 -12.98
N LEU A 429 7.54 -23.45 -12.43
CA LEU A 429 7.84 -22.19 -11.73
C LEU A 429 8.16 -21.02 -12.66
N GLN A 430 8.45 -21.31 -13.94
CA GLN A 430 8.71 -20.27 -14.96
C GLN A 430 7.41 -19.81 -15.59
N GLN A 431 7.26 -18.50 -15.76
CA GLN A 431 6.11 -17.90 -16.42
C GLN A 431 6.54 -16.63 -17.17
N GLY A 432 6.12 -16.49 -18.42
CA GLY A 432 6.37 -15.31 -19.23
C GLY A 432 5.62 -14.08 -18.70
N ILE A 433 6.17 -12.89 -18.91
CA ILE A 433 5.60 -11.61 -18.43
C ILE A 433 4.19 -11.35 -19.01
N ASN A 434 3.92 -11.83 -20.22
CA ASN A 434 2.65 -11.66 -20.92
C ASN A 434 1.81 -12.94 -20.98
N GLU A 435 2.10 -13.90 -20.12
CA GLU A 435 1.46 -15.19 -20.06
C GLU A 435 0.52 -15.20 -18.82
N PRO A 436 -0.81 -15.02 -19.01
CA PRO A 436 -1.75 -15.11 -17.91
C PRO A 436 -1.99 -16.57 -17.52
N GLU A 437 -1.94 -16.85 -16.22
CA GLU A 437 -2.28 -18.17 -15.67
C GLU A 437 -3.32 -18.02 -14.58
N ASN A 438 -4.55 -18.44 -14.88
CA ASN A 438 -5.60 -18.35 -13.91
C ASN A 438 -5.48 -19.42 -12.79
N TYR A 439 -6.24 -19.21 -11.71
CA TYR A 439 -6.20 -20.09 -10.54
C TYR A 439 -6.57 -21.54 -10.88
N ALA A 440 -7.64 -21.76 -11.67
CA ALA A 440 -8.10 -23.12 -12.02
C ALA A 440 -7.05 -23.87 -12.82
N ASN A 441 -6.46 -23.24 -13.83
CA ASN A 441 -5.41 -23.83 -14.67
C ASN A 441 -4.13 -24.11 -13.87
N SER A 442 -3.74 -23.17 -13.00
CA SER A 442 -2.58 -23.34 -12.09
C SER A 442 -2.77 -24.53 -11.14
N HIS A 443 -3.99 -24.71 -10.62
CA HIS A 443 -4.36 -25.86 -9.78
C HIS A 443 -4.30 -27.18 -10.56
N GLU A 444 -4.92 -27.25 -11.75
CA GLU A 444 -4.92 -28.45 -12.59
C GLU A 444 -3.50 -28.87 -12.96
N LEU A 445 -2.64 -27.93 -13.34
CA LEU A 445 -1.23 -28.19 -13.67
C LEU A 445 -0.46 -28.73 -12.46
N LEU A 446 -0.68 -28.18 -11.26
CA LEU A 446 -0.07 -28.68 -10.04
C LEU A 446 -0.50 -30.12 -9.76
N MET A 447 -1.82 -30.39 -9.83
CA MET A 447 -2.36 -31.72 -9.57
C MET A 447 -1.84 -32.75 -10.59
N ALA A 448 -1.81 -32.41 -11.89
CA ALA A 448 -1.28 -33.26 -12.93
C ALA A 448 0.20 -33.59 -12.70
N LEU A 449 1.03 -32.58 -12.32
CA LEU A 449 2.44 -32.75 -12.05
C LEU A 449 2.68 -33.67 -10.83
N MET A 450 1.85 -33.55 -9.77
CA MET A 450 2.01 -34.32 -8.54
C MET A 450 1.37 -35.69 -8.57
N GLN A 451 0.45 -35.96 -9.51
CA GLN A 451 -0.19 -37.27 -9.72
C GLN A 451 0.58 -38.19 -10.68
N THR A 452 1.64 -37.68 -11.33
CA THR A 452 2.44 -38.49 -12.26
C THR A 452 2.92 -39.77 -11.55
N PRO A 453 2.56 -41.01 -12.04
CA PRO A 453 2.86 -42.23 -11.34
C PRO A 453 4.35 -42.41 -11.14
N GLN A 454 4.75 -42.89 -9.97
CA GLN A 454 6.09 -43.44 -9.78
C GLN A 454 6.33 -44.49 -10.88
N ALA A 455 7.22 -44.19 -11.83
CA ALA A 455 7.65 -45.21 -12.75
C ALA A 455 8.20 -46.37 -11.92
N ALA A 456 7.55 -47.52 -12.02
CA ALA A 456 7.97 -48.71 -11.29
C ALA A 456 9.46 -48.93 -11.54
N VAL A 457 10.24 -48.90 -10.46
CA VAL A 457 11.63 -49.34 -10.49
C VAL A 457 11.60 -50.82 -10.86
N THR A 458 11.71 -51.11 -12.13
CA THR A 458 12.01 -52.48 -12.60
C THR A 458 13.38 -52.81 -12.05
N LYS A 459 13.40 -53.80 -11.14
CA LYS A 459 14.59 -54.40 -10.57
C LYS A 459 15.49 -55.01 -11.63
#